data_5550dafc2de8d9b27755dbbfdc5d6719
#
_entry.id   5550dafc2de8d9b27755dbbfdc5d6719
#
_cell.length_a   1.000
_cell.length_b   1.000
_cell.length_c   1.000
_cell.angle_alpha   90.00
_cell.angle_beta   90.00
_cell.angle_gamma   90.00
#
_symmetry.space_group_name_H-M   'P 1'
#
loop_
_entity.id
_entity.type
_entity.pdbx_description
1 polymer ?
#
loop_
_entity_poly.entity_id
_entity_poly.type
_entity_poly.pdbx_seq_one_letter_code
_entity_poly.pdbx_strand_id
1 'polypeptide(L)'
;MNLLEYILLPLISLIVLFFLTKLMGYRQVTELSLYDYIIGITIGSIASELIMCDFEEILKPLLGMIVYAVFTWLISILTKNYMKFRFFVEGKPLILYENDKLYSKALDKAKIDLNELLMNCRMNGYFDLNELDKIILEPNGKFS
;
A
#
# COMPACT_ATOMS: atom_id res chain seq x y z
N MET A 1 -16.37 -8.82 30.02
CA MET A 1 -16.69 -9.50 28.73
C MET A 1 -17.28 -10.87 28.98
N ASN A 2 -18.44 -11.17 28.43
CA ASN A 2 -19.07 -12.49 28.47
C ASN A 2 -18.52 -13.38 27.36
N LEU A 3 -18.62 -14.72 27.49
CA LEU A 3 -18.15 -15.67 26.47
C LEU A 3 -18.72 -15.37 25.08
N LEU A 4 -19.93 -14.85 25.02
CA LEU A 4 -20.64 -14.47 23.80
C LEU A 4 -19.97 -13.26 23.12
N GLU A 5 -19.46 -12.31 23.88
CA GLU A 5 -18.71 -11.14 23.37
C GLU A 5 -17.40 -11.55 22.70
N TYR A 6 -16.69 -12.54 23.27
CA TYR A 6 -15.46 -13.10 22.68
C TYR A 6 -15.65 -13.73 21.30
N ILE A 7 -16.89 -14.14 20.97
CA ILE A 7 -17.22 -14.68 19.65
C ILE A 7 -17.78 -13.60 18.72
N LEU A 8 -18.66 -12.73 19.24
CA LEU A 8 -19.35 -11.73 18.42
C LEU A 8 -18.43 -10.58 17.97
N LEU A 9 -17.58 -10.07 18.86
CA LEU A 9 -16.72 -8.93 18.54
C LEU A 9 -15.72 -9.23 17.39
N PRO A 10 -15.03 -10.38 17.34
CA PRO A 10 -14.21 -10.75 16.19
C PRO A 10 -15.00 -10.84 14.88
N LEU A 11 -16.22 -11.38 14.92
CA LEU A 11 -17.07 -11.50 13.73
C LEU A 11 -17.51 -10.12 13.24
N ILE A 12 -17.92 -9.23 14.14
CA ILE A 12 -18.26 -7.83 13.82
C ILE A 12 -17.05 -7.13 13.23
N SER A 13 -15.88 -7.24 13.88
CA SER A 13 -14.62 -6.67 13.40
C SER A 13 -14.29 -7.12 11.98
N LEU A 14 -14.38 -8.42 11.70
CA LEU A 14 -14.13 -8.99 10.38
C LEU A 14 -15.08 -8.45 9.32
N ILE A 15 -16.39 -8.39 9.64
CA ILE A 15 -17.42 -7.88 8.72
C ILE A 15 -17.16 -6.40 8.41
N VAL A 16 -16.95 -5.60 9.46
CA VAL A 16 -16.66 -4.17 9.30
C VAL A 16 -15.40 -3.95 8.48
N LEU A 17 -14.32 -4.65 8.82
CA LEU A 17 -13.05 -4.57 8.09
C LEU A 17 -13.22 -4.93 6.60
N PHE A 18 -13.98 -5.98 6.31
CA PHE A 18 -14.27 -6.40 4.93
C PHE A 18 -14.98 -5.29 4.13
N PHE A 19 -16.04 -4.70 4.70
CA PHE A 19 -16.76 -3.63 4.01
C PHE A 19 -15.93 -2.37 3.85
N LEU A 20 -15.18 -1.96 4.88
CA LEU A 20 -14.30 -0.79 4.81
C LEU A 20 -13.19 -0.97 3.79
N THR A 21 -12.56 -2.14 3.74
CA THR A 21 -11.53 -2.46 2.73
C THR A 21 -12.11 -2.42 1.31
N LYS A 22 -13.33 -2.88 1.12
CA LYS A 22 -14.03 -2.81 -0.16
C LYS A 22 -14.31 -1.37 -0.61
N LEU A 23 -14.58 -0.44 0.32
CA LEU A 23 -14.74 0.99 0.03
C LEU A 23 -13.42 1.65 -0.40
N MET A 24 -12.28 1.15 0.05
CA MET A 24 -10.96 1.69 -0.30
C MET A 24 -10.55 1.42 -1.76
N GLY A 25 -11.23 0.52 -2.46
CA GLY A 25 -11.05 0.26 -3.90
C GLY A 25 -10.46 -1.12 -4.22
N TYR A 26 -10.36 -1.40 -5.53
CA TYR A 26 -9.94 -2.72 -6.07
C TYR A 26 -8.43 -2.84 -6.33
N ARG A 27 -7.59 -2.21 -5.52
CA ARG A 27 -6.14 -2.37 -5.69
C ARG A 27 -5.74 -3.80 -5.32
N GLN A 28 -5.01 -4.45 -6.22
CA GLN A 28 -4.46 -5.77 -5.93
C GLN A 28 -3.44 -5.67 -4.80
N VAL A 29 -3.41 -6.64 -3.90
CA VAL A 29 -2.47 -6.67 -2.77
C VAL A 29 -1.01 -6.57 -3.24
N THR A 30 -0.72 -7.08 -4.43
CA THR A 30 0.61 -7.01 -5.07
C THR A 30 0.98 -5.63 -5.63
N GLU A 31 0.04 -4.69 -5.68
CA GLU A 31 0.22 -3.35 -6.25
C GLU A 31 -0.03 -2.23 -5.24
N LEU A 32 -0.07 -2.57 -3.95
CA LEU A 32 -0.23 -1.60 -2.87
C LEU A 32 0.94 -0.62 -2.84
N SER A 33 0.63 0.67 -2.77
CA SER A 33 1.61 1.71 -2.46
C SER A 33 2.03 1.65 -0.99
N LEU A 34 3.13 2.32 -0.64
CA LEU A 34 3.54 2.48 0.76
C LEU A 34 2.41 3.07 1.63
N TYR A 35 1.65 4.01 1.07
CA TYR A 35 0.50 4.62 1.75
C TYR A 35 -0.61 3.57 2.04
N ASP A 36 -0.98 2.75 1.06
CA ASP A 36 -1.98 1.70 1.23
C ASP A 36 -1.56 0.68 2.31
N TYR A 37 -0.26 0.34 2.34
CA TYR A 37 0.32 -0.53 3.36
C TYR A 37 0.19 0.05 4.77
N ILE A 38 0.55 1.31 4.97
CA ILE A 38 0.42 2.00 6.26
C ILE A 38 -1.04 2.03 6.72
N ILE A 39 -1.96 2.37 5.84
CA ILE A 39 -3.40 2.40 6.16
C ILE A 39 -3.91 1.01 6.52
N GLY A 40 -3.52 -0.01 5.77
CA GLY A 40 -3.91 -1.40 6.06
C GLY A 40 -3.50 -1.85 7.46
N ILE A 41 -2.25 -1.56 7.87
CA ILE A 41 -1.74 -1.85 9.21
C ILE A 41 -2.53 -1.07 10.27
N THR A 42 -2.77 0.22 10.04
CA THR A 42 -3.46 1.08 11.01
C THR A 42 -4.90 0.63 11.23
N ILE A 43 -5.66 0.37 10.15
CA ILE A 43 -7.04 -0.13 10.25
C ILE A 43 -7.06 -1.50 10.92
N GLY A 44 -6.10 -2.38 10.60
CA GLY A 44 -5.97 -3.69 11.24
C GLY A 44 -5.71 -3.58 12.74
N SER A 45 -4.89 -2.61 13.18
CA SER A 45 -4.63 -2.36 14.60
C SER A 45 -5.89 -1.87 15.33
N ILE A 46 -6.66 -0.97 14.74
CA ILE A 46 -7.93 -0.50 15.33
C ILE A 46 -8.97 -1.64 15.35
N ALA A 47 -8.98 -2.50 14.33
CA ALA A 47 -9.82 -3.70 14.30
C ALA A 47 -9.48 -4.67 15.44
N SER A 48 -8.21 -4.79 15.80
CA SER A 48 -7.78 -5.58 16.95
C SER A 48 -8.25 -4.97 18.30
N GLU A 49 -8.24 -3.64 18.42
CA GLU A 49 -8.78 -2.95 19.59
C GLU A 49 -10.29 -3.21 19.75
N LEU A 50 -11.03 -3.25 18.64
CA LEU A 50 -12.47 -3.58 18.64
C LEU A 50 -12.74 -4.98 19.18
N ILE A 51 -11.86 -5.95 18.95
CA ILE A 51 -11.98 -7.33 19.46
C ILE A 51 -11.77 -7.37 20.97
N MET A 52 -10.94 -6.47 21.51
CA MET A 52 -10.50 -6.46 22.91
C MET A 52 -11.31 -5.53 23.81
N CYS A 53 -12.18 -4.68 23.25
CA CYS A 53 -13.02 -3.78 24.04
C CYS A 53 -14.25 -4.50 24.60
N ASP A 54 -14.86 -3.91 25.64
CA ASP A 54 -16.19 -4.32 26.10
C ASP A 54 -17.26 -3.87 25.12
N PHE A 55 -18.38 -4.58 25.05
CA PHE A 55 -19.47 -4.28 24.12
C PHE A 55 -20.01 -2.85 24.26
N GLU A 56 -19.94 -2.29 25.47
CA GLU A 56 -20.36 -0.90 25.75
C GLU A 56 -19.39 0.13 25.11
N GLU A 57 -18.15 -0.24 24.84
CA GLU A 57 -17.12 0.63 24.27
C GLU A 57 -16.87 0.42 22.76
N ILE A 58 -17.60 -0.49 22.12
CA ILE A 58 -17.45 -0.86 20.71
C ILE A 58 -17.52 0.34 19.75
N LEU A 59 -18.23 1.39 20.14
CA LEU A 59 -18.45 2.57 19.30
C LEU A 59 -17.15 3.34 19.04
N LYS A 60 -16.21 3.36 19.99
CA LYS A 60 -14.94 4.12 19.86
C LYS A 60 -14.05 3.55 18.72
N PRO A 61 -13.65 2.26 18.75
CA PRO A 61 -12.83 1.68 17.67
C PRO A 61 -13.60 1.63 16.35
N LEU A 62 -14.92 1.41 16.38
CA LEU A 62 -15.75 1.41 15.17
C LEU A 62 -15.72 2.78 14.47
N LEU A 63 -15.90 3.86 15.20
CA LEU A 63 -15.79 5.23 14.67
C LEU A 63 -14.38 5.50 14.14
N GLY A 64 -13.33 5.05 14.84
CA GLY A 64 -11.96 5.14 14.38
C GLY A 64 -11.77 4.50 13.02
N MET A 65 -12.22 3.26 12.84
CA MET A 65 -12.15 2.55 11.55
C MET A 65 -12.89 3.29 10.43
N ILE A 66 -14.10 3.81 10.71
CA ILE A 66 -14.90 4.57 9.74
C ILE A 66 -14.16 5.85 9.33
N VAL A 67 -13.63 6.60 10.30
CA VAL A 67 -12.87 7.84 10.02
C VAL A 67 -11.67 7.55 9.12
N TYR A 68 -10.89 6.51 9.42
CA TYR A 68 -9.76 6.10 8.58
C TYR A 68 -10.21 5.68 7.17
N ALA A 69 -11.28 4.93 7.04
CA ALA A 69 -11.81 4.52 5.74
C ALA A 69 -12.29 5.71 4.91
N VAL A 70 -13.01 6.65 5.52
CA VAL A 70 -13.48 7.89 4.85
C VAL A 70 -12.27 8.73 4.42
N PHE A 71 -11.27 8.89 5.29
CA PHE A 71 -10.05 9.64 4.98
C PHE A 71 -9.30 9.00 3.81
N THR A 72 -9.13 7.69 3.81
CA THR A 72 -8.49 6.94 2.73
C THR A 72 -9.25 7.08 1.41
N TRP A 73 -10.56 7.02 1.46
CA TRP A 73 -11.42 7.23 0.30
C TRP A 73 -11.24 8.65 -0.28
N LEU A 74 -11.20 9.69 0.58
CA LEU A 74 -10.92 11.07 0.16
C LEU A 74 -9.53 11.20 -0.49
N ILE A 75 -8.50 10.60 0.09
CA ILE A 75 -7.14 10.57 -0.48
C ILE A 75 -7.16 9.90 -1.86
N SER A 76 -7.88 8.79 -2.02
CA SER A 76 -8.01 8.11 -3.32
C SER A 76 -8.65 8.99 -4.39
N ILE A 77 -9.65 9.79 -4.04
CA ILE A 77 -10.25 10.76 -4.96
C ILE A 77 -9.25 11.86 -5.33
N LEU A 78 -8.51 12.39 -4.36
CA LEU A 78 -7.53 13.44 -4.58
C LEU A 78 -6.36 12.95 -5.45
N THR A 79 -5.85 11.74 -5.19
CA THR A 79 -4.76 11.14 -5.99
C THR A 79 -5.19 10.83 -7.42
N LYS A 80 -6.46 10.43 -7.62
CA LYS A 80 -7.04 10.24 -8.94
C LYS A 80 -7.12 11.52 -9.74
N ASN A 81 -7.54 12.63 -9.11
CA ASN A 81 -7.84 13.88 -9.80
C ASN A 81 -6.64 14.83 -9.91
N TYR A 82 -5.68 14.73 -9.00
CA TYR A 82 -4.53 15.66 -8.93
C TYR A 82 -3.20 14.93 -8.99
N MET A 83 -2.52 15.03 -10.15
CA MET A 83 -1.22 14.37 -10.40
C MET A 83 -0.14 14.79 -9.38
N LYS A 84 -0.08 16.08 -9.01
CA LYS A 84 0.91 16.57 -8.02
C LYS A 84 0.68 15.94 -6.64
N PHE A 85 -0.58 15.79 -6.24
CA PHE A 85 -0.97 15.16 -4.98
C PHE A 85 -0.67 13.66 -5.00
N ARG A 86 -0.94 13.00 -6.13
CA ARG A 86 -0.58 11.61 -6.34
C ARG A 86 0.93 11.37 -6.16
N PHE A 87 1.77 12.22 -6.77
CA PHE A 87 3.21 12.11 -6.62
C PHE A 87 3.71 12.36 -5.19
N PHE A 88 2.97 13.15 -4.42
CA PHE A 88 3.28 13.38 -3.01
C PHE A 88 2.94 12.16 -2.14
N VAL A 89 1.77 11.54 -2.35
CA VAL A 89 1.26 10.43 -1.53
C VAL A 89 1.88 9.09 -1.96
N GLU A 90 1.85 8.78 -3.24
CA GLU A 90 2.27 7.47 -3.78
C GLU A 90 3.76 7.45 -4.16
N GLY A 91 4.32 8.60 -4.49
CA GLY A 91 5.67 8.74 -5.04
C GLY A 91 5.68 8.90 -6.55
N LYS A 92 6.89 9.09 -7.10
CA LYS A 92 7.14 9.20 -8.54
C LYS A 92 7.91 7.98 -9.01
N PRO A 93 7.59 7.43 -10.19
CA PRO A 93 8.45 6.44 -10.81
C PRO A 93 9.85 7.00 -11.05
N LEU A 94 10.86 6.18 -10.90
CA LEU A 94 12.26 6.53 -11.11
C LEU A 94 12.82 5.75 -12.29
N ILE A 95 13.34 6.46 -13.28
CA ILE A 95 14.06 5.85 -14.39
C ILE A 95 15.45 5.46 -13.88
N LEU A 96 15.74 4.16 -13.87
CA LEU A 96 17.01 3.61 -13.42
C LEU A 96 17.99 3.38 -14.59
N TYR A 97 17.46 3.03 -15.76
CA TYR A 97 18.22 2.77 -16.98
C TYR A 97 17.41 3.24 -18.19
N GLU A 98 18.05 3.86 -19.17
CA GLU A 98 17.45 4.30 -20.43
C GLU A 98 18.54 4.61 -21.45
N ASN A 99 18.39 4.14 -22.71
CA ASN A 99 19.32 4.40 -23.83
C ASN A 99 20.79 4.08 -23.47
N ASP A 100 21.04 2.86 -22.99
CA ASP A 100 22.38 2.35 -22.59
C ASP A 100 23.06 3.17 -21.45
N LYS A 101 22.26 3.96 -20.71
CA LYS A 101 22.74 4.74 -19.58
C LYS A 101 22.10 4.32 -18.28
N LEU A 102 22.94 3.98 -17.32
CA LEU A 102 22.55 3.74 -15.94
C LEU A 102 22.52 5.07 -15.17
N TYR A 103 21.40 5.36 -14.51
CA TYR A 103 21.23 6.58 -13.69
C TYR A 103 21.62 6.31 -12.24
N SER A 104 22.93 6.42 -11.91
CA SER A 104 23.44 6.17 -10.54
C SER A 104 22.70 7.01 -9.47
N LYS A 105 22.44 8.27 -9.74
CA LYS A 105 21.66 9.13 -8.83
C LYS A 105 20.24 8.63 -8.57
N ALA A 106 19.62 7.95 -9.52
CA ALA A 106 18.30 7.37 -9.36
C ALA A 106 18.37 6.10 -8.52
N LEU A 107 19.41 5.28 -8.70
CA LEU A 107 19.70 4.11 -7.86
C LEU A 107 19.94 4.52 -6.41
N ASP A 108 20.78 5.53 -6.18
CA ASP A 108 21.06 6.07 -4.84
C ASP A 108 19.77 6.57 -4.16
N LYS A 109 18.93 7.30 -4.91
CA LYS A 109 17.64 7.79 -4.42
C LYS A 109 16.68 6.65 -4.08
N ALA A 110 16.68 5.60 -4.89
CA ALA A 110 15.89 4.39 -4.68
C ALA A 110 16.46 3.51 -3.57
N LYS A 111 17.71 3.74 -3.14
CA LYS A 111 18.50 2.89 -2.23
C LYS A 111 18.64 1.45 -2.75
N ILE A 112 18.83 1.32 -4.05
CA ILE A 112 18.99 0.06 -4.77
C ILE A 112 20.42 0.03 -5.36
N ASP A 113 21.12 -1.06 -5.20
CA ASP A 113 22.42 -1.27 -5.83
C ASP A 113 22.28 -1.89 -7.23
N LEU A 114 23.39 -1.92 -7.98
CA LEU A 114 23.43 -2.50 -9.32
C LEU A 114 23.12 -4.00 -9.31
N ASN A 115 23.54 -4.72 -8.27
CA ASN A 115 23.29 -6.17 -8.19
C ASN A 115 21.80 -6.46 -8.00
N GLU A 116 21.13 -5.65 -7.19
CA GLU A 116 19.69 -5.74 -6.97
C GLU A 116 18.90 -5.40 -8.25
N LEU A 117 19.32 -4.36 -9.00
CA LEU A 117 18.75 -4.06 -10.31
C LEU A 117 18.89 -5.24 -11.27
N LEU A 118 20.11 -5.78 -11.43
CA LEU A 118 20.37 -6.92 -12.31
C LEU A 118 19.64 -8.19 -11.87
N MET A 119 19.49 -8.40 -10.56
CA MET A 119 18.70 -9.51 -10.02
C MET A 119 17.23 -9.37 -10.43
N ASN A 120 16.65 -8.19 -10.29
CA ASN A 120 15.26 -7.95 -10.69
C ASN A 120 15.06 -8.10 -12.21
N CYS A 121 16.01 -7.68 -13.05
CA CYS A 121 15.97 -7.93 -14.49
C CYS A 121 15.92 -9.43 -14.77
N ARG A 122 16.81 -10.23 -14.16
CA ARG A 122 16.81 -11.70 -14.34
C ARG A 122 15.53 -12.37 -13.87
N MET A 123 14.96 -11.90 -12.74
CA MET A 123 13.66 -12.41 -12.23
C MET A 123 12.51 -12.15 -13.20
N ASN A 124 12.62 -11.09 -14.01
CA ASN A 124 11.66 -10.76 -15.07
C ASN A 124 12.03 -11.39 -16.44
N GLY A 125 13.09 -12.21 -16.51
CA GLY A 125 13.51 -12.94 -17.72
C GLY A 125 14.52 -12.23 -18.60
N TYR A 126 15.02 -11.06 -18.19
CA TYR A 126 15.99 -10.26 -18.93
C TYR A 126 17.41 -10.50 -18.38
N PHE A 127 18.27 -11.10 -19.17
CA PHE A 127 19.66 -11.43 -18.78
C PHE A 127 20.69 -10.46 -19.34
N ASP A 128 20.34 -9.69 -20.36
CA ASP A 128 21.17 -8.64 -20.97
C ASP A 128 20.44 -7.29 -20.91
N LEU A 129 21.09 -6.27 -20.37
CA LEU A 129 20.56 -4.91 -20.31
C LEU A 129 20.42 -4.27 -21.71
N ASN A 130 21.21 -4.73 -22.69
CA ASN A 130 21.12 -4.24 -24.07
C ASN A 130 19.81 -4.64 -24.78
N GLU A 131 19.05 -5.59 -24.21
CA GLU A 131 17.73 -5.98 -24.71
C GLU A 131 16.62 -5.04 -24.20
N LEU A 132 16.96 -4.11 -23.29
CA LEU A 132 16.02 -3.23 -22.63
C LEU A 132 16.23 -1.79 -23.06
N ASP A 133 15.18 -1.16 -23.54
CA ASP A 133 15.19 0.28 -23.83
C ASP A 133 15.17 1.12 -22.55
N LYS A 134 14.48 0.63 -21.52
CA LYS A 134 14.25 1.39 -20.28
C LYS A 134 13.92 0.48 -19.11
N ILE A 135 14.39 0.87 -17.91
CA ILE A 135 14.00 0.25 -16.64
C ILE A 135 13.47 1.35 -15.72
N ILE A 136 12.26 1.15 -15.23
CA ILE A 136 11.60 2.07 -14.31
C ILE A 136 11.35 1.35 -12.99
N LEU A 137 11.67 2.01 -11.88
CA LEU A 137 11.22 1.61 -10.56
C LEU A 137 9.90 2.33 -10.26
N GLU A 138 8.83 1.56 -10.15
CA GLU A 138 7.52 2.06 -9.82
C GLU A 138 7.40 2.39 -8.32
N PRO A 139 6.44 3.27 -7.92
CA PRO A 139 6.25 3.64 -6.50
C PRO A 139 5.91 2.47 -5.57
N ASN A 140 5.39 1.39 -6.10
CA ASN A 140 5.11 0.16 -5.35
C ASN A 140 6.33 -0.78 -5.22
N GLY A 141 7.51 -0.33 -5.68
CA GLY A 141 8.76 -1.09 -5.63
C GLY A 141 8.95 -2.13 -6.74
N LYS A 142 8.03 -2.22 -7.70
CA LYS A 142 8.17 -3.12 -8.86
C LYS A 142 9.01 -2.47 -9.96
N PHE A 143 9.63 -3.33 -10.76
CA PHE A 143 10.36 -2.94 -11.96
C PHE A 143 9.47 -3.12 -13.19
N SER A 144 9.44 -2.12 -14.06
CA SER A 144 8.76 -2.12 -15.35
C SER A 144 9.70 -1.68 -16.47
#